data_d80ac7d1a0e053d62c4b9a466dcb8753
#
_entry.id   d80ac7d1a0e053d62c4b9a466dcb8753
#
_cell.length_a   1.000
_cell.length_b   1.000
_cell.length_c   1.000
_cell.angle_alpha   90.00
_cell.angle_beta   90.00
_cell.angle_gamma   90.00
#
_symmetry.space_group_name_H-M   'P 1'
#
loop_
_entity.id
_entity.type
_entity.pdbx_description
1 polymer ?
#
loop_
_entity_poly.entity_id
_entity_poly.type
_entity_poly.pdbx_seq_one_letter_code
_entity_poly.pdbx_strand_id
1 'polypeptide(L)'
;GVKANILSTLTTRILGTMLKNGETIEDCVETIAMTLPICKVRQVAYSTFAILQIFRDGRAYLVEYDTPACIVIRDGQKLDIEHTERELSGKIIREYRFNIQEDDYFVMMSDGVTHAGVGGLYGFGWGRTRVGEFIQQRFNDTKMTAARLASYVINECSQLYHQRPGDDTTVVVAKVTARMDLNIFTGPPTKREDDESAIREFMRSQGLHVVSGG
;
A
#
# COMPACT_ATOMS: atom_id res chain seq x y z
N GLY A 1 -21.20 -2.26 3.29
CA GLY A 1 -22.19 -3.11 4.01
C GLY A 1 -21.72 -4.56 4.17
N VAL A 2 -22.47 -5.41 4.89
CA VAL A 2 -22.08 -6.80 5.26
C VAL A 2 -21.62 -7.65 4.07
N LYS A 3 -22.28 -7.53 2.91
CA LYS A 3 -21.90 -8.28 1.70
C LYS A 3 -20.55 -7.87 1.14
N ALA A 4 -20.24 -6.58 1.13
CA ALA A 4 -18.94 -6.08 0.66
C ALA A 4 -17.82 -6.55 1.59
N ASN A 5 -18.03 -6.55 2.89
CA ASN A 5 -17.07 -7.04 3.87
C ASN A 5 -16.78 -8.55 3.69
N ILE A 6 -17.82 -9.37 3.47
CA ILE A 6 -17.65 -10.80 3.20
C ILE A 6 -16.81 -11.02 1.93
N LEU A 7 -17.10 -10.30 0.84
CA LEU A 7 -16.35 -10.43 -0.41
C LEU A 7 -14.90 -9.98 -0.26
N SER A 8 -14.66 -8.86 0.40
CA SER A 8 -13.31 -8.36 0.68
C SER A 8 -12.51 -9.37 1.51
N THR A 9 -13.14 -9.94 2.55
CA THR A 9 -12.51 -10.96 3.40
C THR A 9 -12.20 -12.23 2.61
N LEU A 10 -13.12 -12.70 1.76
CA LEU A 10 -12.91 -13.88 0.92
C LEU A 10 -11.77 -13.63 -0.08
N THR A 11 -11.77 -12.48 -0.78
CA THR A 11 -10.73 -12.10 -1.73
C THR A 11 -9.37 -12.10 -1.05
N THR A 12 -9.24 -11.46 0.11
CA THR A 12 -7.99 -11.38 0.86
C THR A 12 -7.51 -12.76 1.32
N ARG A 13 -8.42 -13.63 1.75
CA ARG A 13 -8.07 -14.99 2.18
C ARG A 13 -7.64 -15.88 0.99
N ILE A 14 -8.36 -15.81 -0.13
CA ILE A 14 -7.97 -16.53 -1.35
C ILE A 14 -6.58 -16.09 -1.79
N LEU A 15 -6.35 -14.80 -1.95
CA LEU A 15 -5.04 -14.23 -2.31
C LEU A 15 -3.95 -14.69 -1.34
N GLY A 16 -4.17 -14.51 -0.04
CA GLY A 16 -3.18 -14.86 0.97
C GLY A 16 -2.86 -16.36 1.00
N THR A 17 -3.83 -17.23 0.71
CA THR A 17 -3.61 -18.68 0.66
C THR A 17 -2.85 -19.09 -0.59
N MET A 18 -3.24 -18.58 -1.76
CA MET A 18 -2.59 -18.89 -3.03
C MET A 18 -1.13 -18.41 -3.04
N LEU A 19 -0.87 -17.17 -2.63
CA LEU A 19 0.48 -16.63 -2.54
C LEU A 19 1.36 -17.39 -1.55
N LYS A 20 0.80 -17.86 -0.42
CA LYS A 20 1.54 -18.72 0.53
C LYS A 20 1.88 -20.10 -0.05
N ASN A 21 1.03 -20.62 -0.95
CA ASN A 21 1.27 -21.88 -1.65
C ASN A 21 2.23 -21.72 -2.83
N GLY A 22 2.72 -20.51 -3.11
CA GLY A 22 3.69 -20.25 -4.19
C GLY A 22 3.06 -19.96 -5.55
N GLU A 23 1.73 -19.78 -5.61
CA GLU A 23 1.06 -19.38 -6.84
C GLU A 23 1.49 -17.96 -7.24
N THR A 24 1.45 -17.69 -8.54
CA THR A 24 1.77 -16.35 -9.05
C THR A 24 0.64 -15.35 -8.78
N ILE A 25 0.94 -14.07 -8.79
CA ILE A 25 -0.11 -13.04 -8.69
C ILE A 25 -1.06 -13.13 -9.87
N GLU A 26 -0.55 -13.45 -11.05
CA GLU A 26 -1.34 -13.66 -12.26
C GLU A 26 -2.41 -14.74 -12.06
N ASP A 27 -2.02 -15.91 -11.54
CA ASP A 27 -2.94 -17.01 -11.23
C ASP A 27 -3.96 -16.62 -10.14
N CYS A 28 -3.51 -15.88 -9.14
CA CYS A 28 -4.37 -15.35 -8.08
C CYS A 28 -5.44 -14.41 -8.66
N VAL A 29 -5.05 -13.49 -9.53
CA VAL A 29 -5.94 -12.52 -10.16
C VAL A 29 -6.97 -13.22 -11.04
N GLU A 30 -6.55 -14.18 -11.86
CA GLU A 30 -7.45 -14.99 -12.68
C GLU A 30 -8.47 -15.76 -11.82
N THR A 31 -7.99 -16.43 -10.79
CA THR A 31 -8.86 -17.18 -9.86
C THR A 31 -9.90 -16.29 -9.22
N ILE A 32 -9.49 -15.10 -8.74
CA ILE A 32 -10.42 -14.15 -8.13
C ILE A 32 -11.44 -13.63 -9.12
N ALA A 33 -10.99 -13.21 -10.30
CA ALA A 33 -11.87 -12.68 -11.32
C ALA A 33 -12.89 -13.72 -11.83
N MET A 34 -12.51 -15.01 -11.84
CA MET A 34 -13.40 -16.11 -12.27
C MET A 34 -14.32 -16.59 -11.14
N THR A 35 -13.90 -16.50 -9.89
CA THR A 35 -14.62 -17.06 -8.74
C THR A 35 -15.55 -16.07 -8.05
N LEU A 36 -15.23 -14.77 -8.08
CA LEU A 36 -16.10 -13.77 -7.48
C LEU A 36 -17.37 -13.58 -8.30
N PRO A 37 -18.54 -13.74 -7.68
CA PRO A 37 -19.79 -13.69 -8.42
C PRO A 37 -20.00 -12.29 -9.01
N ILE A 38 -20.09 -12.24 -10.33
CA ILE A 38 -20.67 -11.09 -11.03
C ILE A 38 -22.16 -11.12 -10.70
N CYS A 39 -22.63 -10.29 -9.81
CA CYS A 39 -24.04 -10.18 -9.53
C CYS A 39 -24.77 -9.56 -10.74
N LYS A 40 -25.18 -10.39 -11.69
CA LYS A 40 -25.86 -10.00 -12.93
C LYS A 40 -27.20 -9.27 -12.70
N VAL A 41 -27.77 -9.36 -11.49
CA VAL A 41 -29.14 -8.86 -11.21
C VAL A 41 -29.19 -7.49 -10.58
N ARG A 42 -28.09 -6.99 -9.96
CA ARG A 42 -28.10 -5.67 -9.28
C ARG A 42 -26.81 -4.87 -9.39
N GLN A 43 -25.84 -5.24 -10.22
CA GLN A 43 -24.53 -4.54 -10.32
C GLN A 43 -23.85 -4.20 -8.97
N VAL A 44 -24.21 -4.90 -7.91
CA VAL A 44 -23.77 -4.61 -6.55
C VAL A 44 -23.05 -5.83 -6.01
N ALA A 45 -21.78 -5.66 -5.73
CA ALA A 45 -20.83 -6.54 -5.08
C ALA A 45 -19.92 -7.33 -6.02
N TYR A 46 -18.95 -6.66 -6.58
CA TYR A 46 -17.69 -7.25 -6.98
C TYR A 46 -16.58 -6.67 -6.09
N SER A 47 -15.52 -7.41 -5.90
CA SER A 47 -14.39 -6.91 -5.12
C SER A 47 -13.43 -6.20 -6.06
N THR A 48 -13.07 -4.98 -5.71
CA THR A 48 -11.96 -4.24 -6.33
C THR A 48 -10.70 -4.49 -5.52
N PHE A 49 -9.54 -4.51 -6.14
CA PHE A 49 -8.30 -4.70 -5.40
C PHE A 49 -7.09 -4.08 -6.11
N ALA A 50 -6.08 -3.77 -5.31
CA ALA A 50 -4.74 -3.47 -5.76
C ALA A 50 -3.75 -4.38 -5.02
N ILE A 51 -2.80 -4.96 -5.74
CA ILE A 51 -1.76 -5.82 -5.19
C ILE A 51 -0.41 -5.26 -5.60
N LEU A 52 0.39 -4.87 -4.62
CA LEU A 52 1.77 -4.47 -4.82
C LEU A 52 2.70 -5.55 -4.28
N GLN A 53 3.45 -6.19 -5.16
CA GLN A 53 4.51 -7.13 -4.80
C GLN A 53 5.87 -6.47 -5.05
N ILE A 54 6.72 -6.50 -4.04
CA ILE A 54 8.09 -6.00 -4.10
C ILE A 54 9.03 -7.18 -3.94
N PHE A 55 9.93 -7.36 -4.89
CA PHE A 55 10.93 -8.41 -4.89
C PHE A 55 12.22 -7.92 -4.24
N ARG A 56 13.02 -8.86 -3.72
CA ARG A 56 14.30 -8.55 -3.05
C ARG A 56 15.34 -7.91 -3.97
N ASP A 57 15.21 -8.10 -5.26
CA ASP A 57 16.10 -7.54 -6.28
C ASP A 57 15.70 -6.11 -6.72
N GLY A 58 14.70 -5.52 -6.07
CA GLY A 58 14.23 -4.18 -6.37
C GLY A 58 13.19 -4.09 -7.49
N ARG A 59 12.79 -5.21 -8.07
CA ARG A 59 11.64 -5.23 -8.99
C ARG A 59 10.34 -5.10 -8.23
N ALA A 60 9.35 -4.46 -8.84
CA ALA A 60 7.99 -4.38 -8.35
C ALA A 60 6.98 -4.79 -9.43
N TYR A 61 5.91 -5.43 -8.99
CA TYR A 61 4.75 -5.77 -9.77
C TYR A 61 3.51 -5.26 -9.07
N LEU A 62 2.79 -4.36 -9.73
CA LEU A 62 1.53 -3.80 -9.25
C LEU A 62 0.41 -4.24 -10.18
N VAL A 63 -0.66 -4.78 -9.60
CA VAL A 63 -1.87 -5.16 -10.32
C VAL A 63 -3.05 -4.43 -9.71
N GLU A 64 -3.87 -3.84 -10.57
CA GLU A 64 -5.07 -3.10 -10.18
C GLU A 64 -6.29 -3.64 -10.94
N TYR A 65 -7.35 -3.95 -10.20
CA TYR A 65 -8.62 -4.41 -10.73
C TYR A 65 -9.73 -3.49 -10.27
N ASP A 66 -10.25 -2.69 -11.19
CA ASP A 66 -11.37 -1.76 -11.01
C ASP A 66 -11.25 -0.87 -9.74
N THR A 67 -10.05 -0.39 -9.45
CA THR A 67 -9.72 0.49 -8.33
C THR A 67 -9.08 1.77 -8.85
N PRO A 68 -9.14 2.88 -8.11
CA PRO A 68 -8.37 4.07 -8.47
C PRO A 68 -6.90 3.74 -8.65
N ALA A 69 -6.28 4.19 -9.75
CA ALA A 69 -4.89 3.88 -10.03
C ALA A 69 -3.97 4.40 -8.91
N CYS A 70 -3.03 3.57 -8.49
CA CYS A 70 -1.99 3.91 -7.53
C CYS A 70 -1.27 5.20 -7.95
N ILE A 71 -0.94 6.03 -6.98
CA ILE A 71 -0.09 7.20 -7.20
C ILE A 71 1.30 6.83 -6.71
N VAL A 72 2.27 6.90 -7.62
CA VAL A 72 3.67 6.66 -7.28
C VAL A 72 4.39 8.00 -7.23
N ILE A 73 5.14 8.22 -6.16
CA ILE A 73 5.95 9.43 -5.98
C ILE A 73 7.41 9.02 -5.89
N ARG A 74 8.24 9.63 -6.71
CA ARG A 74 9.70 9.53 -6.70
C ARG A 74 10.28 10.94 -6.67
N ASP A 75 11.25 11.18 -5.82
CA ASP A 75 11.90 12.50 -5.64
C ASP A 75 10.88 13.64 -5.43
N GLY A 76 9.80 13.36 -4.71
CA GLY A 76 8.71 14.32 -4.44
C GLY A 76 7.81 14.61 -5.63
N GLN A 77 8.01 13.96 -6.77
CA GLN A 77 7.22 14.14 -7.99
C GLN A 77 6.40 12.91 -8.31
N LYS A 78 5.24 13.12 -8.89
CA LYS A 78 4.42 12.01 -9.40
C LYS A 78 5.15 11.31 -10.55
N LEU A 79 5.33 10.01 -10.43
CA LEU A 79 5.89 9.16 -11.44
C LEU A 79 4.77 8.50 -12.25
N ASP A 80 4.78 8.70 -13.56
CA ASP A 80 3.91 7.96 -14.47
C ASP A 80 4.63 6.68 -14.91
N ILE A 81 4.03 5.54 -14.58
CA ILE A 81 4.58 4.22 -14.89
C ILE A 81 3.75 3.62 -16.03
N GLU A 82 4.42 3.13 -17.05
CA GLU A 82 3.79 2.40 -18.13
C GLU A 82 3.11 1.12 -17.61
N HIS A 83 1.95 0.80 -18.15
CA HIS A 83 1.19 -0.37 -17.79
C HIS A 83 0.64 -1.08 -19.03
N THR A 84 0.36 -2.35 -18.86
CA THR A 84 -0.42 -3.13 -19.81
C THR A 84 -1.85 -3.28 -19.29
N GLU A 85 -2.81 -3.29 -20.20
CA GLU A 85 -4.21 -3.52 -19.87
C GLU A 85 -4.64 -4.87 -20.41
N ARG A 86 -5.39 -5.60 -19.58
CA ARG A 86 -5.98 -6.87 -19.94
C ARG A 86 -7.44 -6.89 -19.49
N GLU A 87 -8.33 -7.30 -20.38
CA GLU A 87 -9.72 -7.51 -20.00
C GLU A 87 -9.90 -8.90 -19.38
N LEU A 88 -10.51 -8.94 -18.20
CA LEU A 88 -10.86 -10.17 -17.51
C LEU A 88 -12.27 -10.05 -16.91
N SER A 89 -13.15 -10.96 -17.28
CA SER A 89 -14.56 -10.97 -16.82
C SER A 89 -15.29 -9.63 -17.01
N GLY A 90 -15.02 -8.92 -18.12
CA GLY A 90 -15.64 -7.63 -18.44
C GLY A 90 -15.09 -6.45 -17.67
N LYS A 91 -13.94 -6.60 -16.99
CA LYS A 91 -13.22 -5.56 -16.27
C LYS A 91 -11.79 -5.43 -16.76
N ILE A 92 -11.26 -4.22 -16.70
CA ILE A 92 -9.88 -3.96 -17.10
C ILE A 92 -8.97 -4.17 -15.89
N ILE A 93 -7.97 -5.02 -16.07
CA ILE A 93 -6.85 -5.19 -15.17
C ILE A 93 -5.70 -4.36 -15.71
N ARG A 94 -5.11 -3.52 -14.85
CA ARG A 94 -3.88 -2.81 -15.17
C ARG A 94 -2.71 -3.48 -14.46
N GLU A 95 -1.67 -3.76 -15.21
CA GLU A 95 -0.46 -4.42 -14.73
C GLU A 95 0.77 -3.56 -14.99
N TYR A 96 1.53 -3.29 -13.93
CA TYR A 96 2.73 -2.45 -13.95
C TYR A 96 3.93 -3.27 -13.53
N ARG A 97 5.02 -3.20 -14.29
CA ARG A 97 6.32 -3.81 -13.95
C ARG A 97 7.40 -2.76 -14.03
N PHE A 98 8.07 -2.53 -12.92
CA PHE A 98 9.07 -1.47 -12.82
C PHE A 98 10.08 -1.77 -11.71
N ASN A 99 11.15 -0.95 -11.65
CA ASN A 99 12.13 -1.02 -10.57
C ASN A 99 11.84 0.07 -9.55
N ILE A 100 11.88 -0.32 -8.27
CA ILE A 100 11.75 0.61 -7.15
C ILE A 100 13.10 1.27 -6.86
N GLN A 101 13.02 2.46 -6.26
CA GLN A 101 14.17 3.18 -5.70
C GLN A 101 13.89 3.51 -4.24
N GLU A 102 14.96 3.75 -3.48
CA GLU A 102 14.83 4.27 -2.12
C GLU A 102 14.05 5.58 -2.15
N ASP A 103 13.22 5.79 -1.13
CA ASP A 103 12.29 6.90 -1.00
C ASP A 103 11.14 6.95 -2.03
N ASP A 104 10.90 5.88 -2.80
CA ASP A 104 9.65 5.75 -3.55
C ASP A 104 8.46 5.59 -2.58
N TYR A 105 7.34 6.24 -2.93
CA TYR A 105 6.07 6.08 -2.22
C TYR A 105 5.00 5.55 -3.17
N PHE A 106 4.24 4.59 -2.68
CA PHE A 106 3.07 4.01 -3.35
C PHE A 106 1.84 4.36 -2.54
N VAL A 107 0.91 5.10 -3.15
CA VAL A 107 -0.35 5.47 -2.51
C VAL A 107 -1.49 4.76 -3.22
N MET A 108 -1.98 3.69 -2.60
CA MET A 108 -3.16 2.95 -3.02
C MET A 108 -4.37 3.41 -2.22
N MET A 109 -5.53 3.47 -2.86
CA MET A 109 -6.72 4.04 -2.23
C MET A 109 -8.00 3.39 -2.74
N SER A 110 -9.04 3.37 -1.90
CA SER A 110 -10.39 3.04 -2.33
C SER A 110 -11.04 4.21 -3.06
N ASP A 111 -12.13 3.93 -3.77
CA ASP A 111 -12.92 4.94 -4.46
C ASP A 111 -13.55 5.99 -3.54
N GLY A 112 -13.78 5.65 -2.26
CA GLY A 112 -14.20 6.62 -1.24
C GLY A 112 -13.24 7.81 -1.09
N VAL A 113 -11.94 7.65 -1.42
CA VAL A 113 -11.00 8.78 -1.47
C VAL A 113 -11.28 9.67 -2.66
N THR A 114 -11.41 9.08 -3.84
CA THR A 114 -11.63 9.85 -5.09
C THR A 114 -13.02 10.46 -5.17
N HIS A 115 -14.00 9.89 -4.48
CA HIS A 115 -15.35 10.40 -4.37
C HIS A 115 -15.56 11.42 -3.23
N ALA A 116 -14.56 11.67 -2.39
CA ALA A 116 -14.66 12.65 -1.32
C ALA A 116 -15.11 14.01 -1.86
N GLY A 117 -16.11 14.60 -1.23
CA GLY A 117 -16.68 15.90 -1.62
C GLY A 117 -17.67 15.86 -2.77
N VAL A 118 -18.14 14.70 -3.22
CA VAL A 118 -19.21 14.56 -4.22
C VAL A 118 -20.47 15.28 -3.73
N GLY A 119 -21.08 16.08 -4.62
CA GLY A 119 -22.28 16.89 -4.31
C GLY A 119 -22.02 18.11 -3.42
N GLY A 120 -20.77 18.32 -3.00
CA GLY A 120 -20.33 19.47 -2.25
C GLY A 120 -19.34 20.32 -3.06
N LEU A 121 -18.09 20.43 -2.56
CA LEU A 121 -17.03 21.24 -3.18
C LEU A 121 -16.69 20.77 -4.60
N TYR A 122 -16.78 19.46 -4.86
CA TYR A 122 -16.50 18.86 -6.16
C TYR A 122 -17.73 18.11 -6.68
N GLY A 123 -18.22 18.46 -7.87
CA GLY A 123 -19.39 17.81 -8.46
C GLY A 123 -19.25 16.30 -8.65
N PHE A 124 -18.05 15.84 -9.04
CA PHE A 124 -17.72 14.43 -9.28
C PHE A 124 -16.74 13.85 -8.24
N GLY A 125 -16.54 14.54 -7.13
CA GLY A 125 -15.59 14.17 -6.08
C GLY A 125 -14.20 14.75 -6.27
N TRP A 126 -13.29 14.42 -5.34
CA TRP A 126 -11.92 14.92 -5.32
C TRP A 126 -11.14 14.51 -6.58
N GLY A 127 -11.32 13.26 -7.00
CA GLY A 127 -10.70 12.72 -8.20
C GLY A 127 -9.20 12.44 -8.04
N ARG A 128 -8.72 11.40 -8.73
CA ARG A 128 -7.31 10.94 -8.64
C ARG A 128 -6.28 12.03 -8.94
N THR A 129 -6.55 12.87 -9.94
CA THR A 129 -5.61 13.94 -10.35
C THR A 129 -5.37 14.92 -9.22
N ARG A 130 -6.43 15.43 -8.59
CA ARG A 130 -6.31 16.36 -7.46
C ARG A 130 -5.72 15.72 -6.21
N VAL A 131 -6.01 14.44 -5.97
CA VAL A 131 -5.34 13.67 -4.91
C VAL A 131 -3.83 13.64 -5.16
N GLY A 132 -3.40 13.37 -6.40
CA GLY A 132 -1.99 13.37 -6.78
C GLY A 132 -1.32 14.75 -6.60
N GLU A 133 -1.96 15.81 -7.03
CA GLU A 133 -1.49 17.20 -6.85
C GLU A 133 -1.38 17.55 -5.35
N PHE A 134 -2.39 17.20 -4.57
CA PHE A 134 -2.38 17.39 -3.12
C PHE A 134 -1.23 16.66 -2.44
N ILE A 135 -0.98 15.41 -2.82
CA ILE A 135 0.14 14.62 -2.33
C ILE A 135 1.45 15.30 -2.69
N GLN A 136 1.66 15.62 -3.96
CA GLN A 136 2.89 16.23 -4.46
C GLN A 136 3.23 17.54 -3.72
N GLN A 137 2.24 18.38 -3.45
CA GLN A 137 2.43 19.63 -2.69
C GLN A 137 2.94 19.41 -1.26
N ARG A 138 2.75 18.21 -0.68
CA ARG A 138 3.22 17.86 0.68
C ARG A 138 4.67 17.39 0.72
N PHE A 139 5.28 17.08 -0.42
CA PHE A 139 6.66 16.61 -0.50
C PHE A 139 7.73 17.72 -0.41
N ASN A 140 7.34 18.97 -0.19
CA ASN A 140 8.27 20.04 0.18
C ASN A 140 8.92 19.83 1.56
N ASP A 141 8.43 18.88 2.34
CA ASP A 141 8.96 18.49 3.65
C ASP A 141 9.88 17.26 3.50
N THR A 142 11.17 17.44 3.76
CA THR A 142 12.22 16.41 3.65
C THR A 142 12.05 15.21 4.61
N LYS A 143 11.08 15.26 5.53
CA LYS A 143 10.83 14.22 6.54
C LYS A 143 9.47 13.53 6.36
N MET A 144 9.00 13.37 5.12
CA MET A 144 7.75 12.67 4.87
C MET A 144 7.88 11.20 5.28
N THR A 145 6.92 10.72 6.07
CA THR A 145 6.76 9.30 6.40
C THR A 145 5.50 8.74 5.75
N ALA A 146 5.43 7.43 5.54
CA ALA A 146 4.24 6.78 5.00
C ALA A 146 3.00 7.07 5.87
N ALA A 147 3.12 6.98 7.19
CA ALA A 147 2.03 7.26 8.13
C ALA A 147 1.56 8.72 8.05
N ARG A 148 2.50 9.66 7.95
CA ARG A 148 2.18 11.09 7.84
C ARG A 148 1.45 11.41 6.53
N LEU A 149 1.90 10.83 5.43
CA LEU A 149 1.24 11.00 4.13
C LEU A 149 -0.17 10.41 4.12
N ALA A 150 -0.36 9.20 4.65
CA ALA A 150 -1.68 8.60 4.80
C ALA A 150 -2.61 9.48 5.64
N SER A 151 -2.11 10.02 6.77
CA SER A 151 -2.88 10.92 7.63
C SER A 151 -3.30 12.21 6.89
N TYR A 152 -2.44 12.80 6.07
CA TYR A 152 -2.81 13.98 5.29
C TYR A 152 -3.95 13.69 4.33
N VAL A 153 -3.89 12.58 3.59
CA VAL A 153 -4.94 12.21 2.62
C VAL A 153 -6.26 11.93 3.35
N ILE A 154 -6.24 11.16 4.44
CA ILE A 154 -7.46 10.84 5.21
C ILE A 154 -8.07 12.09 5.85
N ASN A 155 -7.26 12.99 6.40
CA ASN A 155 -7.77 14.24 6.99
C ASN A 155 -8.43 15.12 5.93
N GLU A 156 -7.87 15.22 4.73
CA GLU A 156 -8.46 15.95 3.63
C GLU A 156 -9.79 15.30 3.20
N CYS A 157 -9.85 13.98 3.06
CA CYS A 157 -11.11 13.26 2.81
C CYS A 157 -12.18 13.60 3.85
N SER A 158 -11.79 13.58 5.15
CA SER A 158 -12.72 13.88 6.24
C SER A 158 -13.27 15.32 6.15
N GLN A 159 -12.44 16.28 5.77
CA GLN A 159 -12.87 17.66 5.55
C GLN A 159 -13.83 17.76 4.36
N LEU A 160 -13.48 17.13 3.23
CA LEU A 160 -14.32 17.11 2.03
C LEU A 160 -15.68 16.44 2.26
N TYR A 161 -15.74 15.45 3.13
CA TYR A 161 -16.98 14.80 3.57
C TYR A 161 -17.70 15.54 4.70
N HIS A 162 -17.20 16.69 5.13
CA HIS A 162 -17.76 17.43 6.28
C HIS A 162 -17.92 16.55 7.53
N GLN A 163 -16.92 15.70 7.80
CA GLN A 163 -16.89 14.73 8.91
C GLN A 163 -17.98 13.65 8.83
N ARG A 164 -18.62 13.48 7.68
CA ARG A 164 -19.67 12.46 7.44
C ARG A 164 -19.35 11.71 6.16
N PRO A 165 -18.44 10.72 6.22
CA PRO A 165 -18.06 9.95 5.03
C PRO A 165 -19.28 9.30 4.39
N GLY A 166 -19.39 9.45 3.08
CA GLY A 166 -20.46 8.85 2.28
C GLY A 166 -20.15 7.41 1.89
N ASP A 167 -18.88 7.00 2.00
CA ASP A 167 -18.41 5.66 1.65
C ASP A 167 -17.18 5.27 2.47
N ASP A 168 -16.86 3.97 2.47
CA ASP A 168 -15.67 3.41 3.12
C ASP A 168 -14.40 3.98 2.47
N THR A 169 -13.62 4.71 3.25
CA THR A 169 -12.44 5.44 2.76
C THR A 169 -11.18 4.82 3.32
N THR A 170 -10.39 4.21 2.43
CA THR A 170 -9.15 3.52 2.79
C THR A 170 -7.98 4.10 1.99
N VAL A 171 -6.87 4.35 2.69
CA VAL A 171 -5.58 4.75 2.09
C VAL A 171 -4.49 3.85 2.64
N VAL A 172 -3.71 3.29 1.74
CA VAL A 172 -2.49 2.52 2.07
C VAL A 172 -1.30 3.23 1.45
N VAL A 173 -0.32 3.57 2.27
CA VAL A 173 0.92 4.16 1.82
C VAL A 173 2.07 3.22 2.15
N ALA A 174 2.79 2.78 1.12
CA ALA A 174 4.05 2.07 1.24
C ALA A 174 5.20 3.01 0.86
N LYS A 175 6.24 3.07 1.70
CA LYS A 175 7.48 3.80 1.43
C LYS A 175 8.63 2.81 1.32
N VAL A 176 9.43 2.93 0.27
CA VAL A 176 10.68 2.18 0.14
C VAL A 176 11.74 2.84 1.00
N THR A 177 12.35 2.07 1.88
CA THR A 177 13.44 2.55 2.76
C THR A 177 14.67 1.68 2.57
N ALA A 178 15.83 2.25 2.82
CA ALA A 178 17.04 1.45 2.95
C ALA A 178 16.86 0.37 4.03
N ARG A 179 17.45 -0.79 3.80
CA ARG A 179 17.50 -1.83 4.83
C ARG A 179 18.28 -1.29 6.02
N MET A 180 17.66 -1.32 7.18
CA MET A 180 18.34 -1.06 8.44
C MET A 180 18.45 -2.35 9.24
N ASP A 181 19.68 -2.70 9.60
CA ASP A 181 19.92 -3.78 10.56
C ASP A 181 19.80 -3.22 11.97
N LEU A 182 19.04 -3.91 12.81
CA LEU A 182 18.85 -3.55 14.22
C LEU A 182 19.60 -4.57 15.07
N ASN A 183 20.58 -4.09 15.82
CA ASN A 183 21.32 -4.90 16.78
C ASN A 183 20.75 -4.61 18.17
N ILE A 184 20.34 -5.65 18.87
CA ILE A 184 19.77 -5.51 20.21
C ILE A 184 20.67 -6.25 21.20
N PHE A 185 21.18 -5.54 22.19
CA PHE A 185 21.91 -6.13 23.30
C PHE A 185 20.97 -6.23 24.52
N THR A 186 20.62 -7.45 24.89
CA THR A 186 19.66 -7.73 25.96
C THR A 186 20.34 -8.53 27.08
N GLY A 187 20.68 -7.88 28.16
CA GLY A 187 21.31 -8.51 29.31
C GLY A 187 22.78 -8.85 29.11
N PRO A 188 23.49 -9.19 30.18
CA PRO A 188 24.90 -9.58 30.13
C PRO A 188 25.06 -11.01 29.57
N PRO A 189 26.24 -11.36 29.00
CA PRO A 189 26.61 -12.73 28.70
C PRO A 189 26.52 -13.65 29.92
N THR A 190 26.35 -14.93 29.67
CA THR A 190 26.28 -15.94 30.74
C THR A 190 27.55 -15.99 31.58
N LYS A 191 28.72 -15.69 30.99
CA LYS A 191 30.00 -15.64 31.64
C LYS A 191 30.51 -14.20 31.63
N ARG A 192 30.92 -13.70 32.78
CA ARG A 192 31.44 -12.34 32.96
C ARG A 192 32.71 -12.07 32.13
N GLU A 193 33.51 -13.09 31.87
CA GLU A 193 34.72 -13.01 31.03
C GLU A 193 34.39 -12.67 29.56
N ASP A 194 33.16 -12.90 29.10
CA ASP A 194 32.72 -12.64 27.75
C ASP A 194 32.12 -11.21 27.58
N ASP A 195 31.95 -10.45 28.67
CA ASP A 195 31.31 -9.12 28.63
C ASP A 195 32.03 -8.17 27.66
N GLU A 196 33.35 -8.10 27.72
CA GLU A 196 34.11 -7.20 26.86
C GLU A 196 34.05 -7.62 25.38
N SER A 197 34.08 -8.92 25.11
CA SER A 197 34.00 -9.44 23.73
C SER A 197 32.62 -9.23 23.13
N ALA A 198 31.56 -9.46 23.91
CA ALA A 198 30.18 -9.25 23.48
C ALA A 198 29.87 -7.78 23.19
N ILE A 199 30.31 -6.88 24.06
CA ILE A 199 30.17 -5.44 23.85
C ILE A 199 30.95 -5.00 22.61
N ARG A 200 32.17 -5.51 22.42
CA ARG A 200 33.00 -5.18 21.27
C ARG A 200 32.37 -5.65 19.95
N GLU A 201 31.80 -6.85 19.92
CA GLU A 201 31.08 -7.39 18.76
C GLU A 201 29.82 -6.55 18.47
N PHE A 202 29.01 -6.24 19.50
CA PHE A 202 27.84 -5.40 19.38
C PHE A 202 28.19 -4.02 18.80
N MET A 203 29.23 -3.35 19.33
CA MET A 203 29.64 -2.03 18.86
C MET A 203 30.27 -2.02 17.45
N ARG A 204 30.77 -3.16 16.97
CA ARG A 204 31.32 -3.32 15.61
C ARG A 204 30.28 -3.66 14.57
N SER A 205 29.12 -4.16 14.98
CA SER A 205 28.04 -4.50 14.05
C SER A 205 27.54 -3.24 13.34
N GLN A 206 27.15 -3.38 12.07
CA GLN A 206 26.54 -2.28 11.31
C GLN A 206 25.06 -2.17 11.66
N GLY A 207 24.52 -0.95 11.66
CA GLY A 207 23.10 -0.67 11.87
C GLY A 207 22.82 0.11 13.15
N LEU A 208 21.54 0.11 13.54
CA LEU A 208 21.10 0.73 14.79
C LEU A 208 21.42 -0.18 15.97
N HIS A 209 21.91 0.41 17.05
CA HIS A 209 22.22 -0.27 18.29
C HIS A 209 21.20 0.10 19.37
N VAL A 210 20.58 -0.90 19.94
CA VAL A 210 19.64 -0.75 21.06
C VAL A 210 20.13 -1.59 22.23
N VAL A 211 20.29 -0.98 23.37
CA VAL A 211 20.56 -1.67 24.64
C VAL A 211 19.26 -1.74 25.42
N SER A 212 18.80 -2.95 25.70
CA SER A 212 17.64 -3.20 26.55
C SER A 212 18.13 -3.97 27.79
N GLY A 213 18.07 -3.34 28.93
CA GLY A 213 18.39 -3.95 30.20
C GLY A 213 17.38 -3.54 31.27
N GLY A 214 17.03 -4.44 32.14
CA GLY A 214 16.24 -4.20 33.32
C GLY A 214 17.08 -4.33 34.59
#